data_0b66220224407f38f4b96f91f182bdce
#
_entry.id   0b66220224407f38f4b96f91f182bdce
#
_cell.length_a   1.000
_cell.length_b   1.000
_cell.length_c   1.000
_cell.angle_alpha   90.00
_cell.angle_beta   90.00
_cell.angle_gamma   90.00
#
_symmetry.space_group_name_H-M   'P 1'
#
loop_
_entity.id
_entity.type
_entity.pdbx_description
1 polymer ?
#
loop_
_entity_poly.entity_id
_entity_poly.type
_entity_poly.pdbx_seq_one_letter_code
_entity_poly.pdbx_strand_id
1 'polypeptide(L)'
;MKLDGRRESTNVDDRRGMGGGAKVGLGGIGGLLIAGLIYLLTGQAVDPSQLTGPMDSGQARTEFTQEEQELASFAKKILAGTEDIWTAYFSQYGLGNYVSPTMVLYTGSTQSGCGTGQSSMGPFYCSADQCLYIDLSFFTSMKRQLGADGDFAYAYVIAHEVGHHVQNLLGTLGKAHQQMAKMNAADA
;
A
#
# COMPACT_ATOMS: atom_id res chain seq x y z
N MET A 1 14.39 7.36 17.93
CA MET A 1 14.58 8.68 17.21
C MET A 1 13.68 9.71 17.87
N LYS A 2 14.11 10.98 18.05
CA LYS A 2 13.22 12.01 18.63
C LYS A 2 12.43 12.68 17.50
N LEU A 3 11.15 12.34 17.38
CA LEU A 3 10.21 12.91 16.40
C LEU A 3 9.11 13.74 17.05
N ASP A 4 9.30 14.11 18.34
CA ASP A 4 8.35 14.91 19.08
C ASP A 4 8.22 16.30 18.42
N GLY A 5 6.99 16.77 18.24
CA GLY A 5 6.70 18.05 17.61
C GLY A 5 6.94 18.12 16.10
N ARG A 6 7.38 17.04 15.45
CA ARG A 6 7.47 16.99 14.00
C ARG A 6 6.09 16.88 13.37
N ARG A 7 5.90 17.58 12.21
CA ARG A 7 4.67 17.46 11.42
C ARG A 7 4.47 16.03 10.90
N GLU A 8 3.25 15.65 10.69
CA GLU A 8 2.88 14.47 9.94
C GLU A 8 2.58 14.84 8.49
N SER A 9 2.91 13.97 7.55
CA SER A 9 2.53 14.12 6.15
C SER A 9 1.01 13.95 5.99
N THR A 10 0.42 14.75 5.13
CA THR A 10 -0.97 14.62 4.68
C THR A 10 -1.10 13.77 3.40
N ASN A 11 0.04 13.40 2.77
CA ASN A 11 0.07 12.53 1.60
C ASN A 11 -0.04 11.05 2.01
N VAL A 12 -1.08 10.72 2.78
CA VAL A 12 -1.31 9.38 3.32
C VAL A 12 -2.74 8.94 3.09
N ASP A 13 -2.89 7.77 2.51
CA ASP A 13 -4.17 7.05 2.36
C ASP A 13 -4.18 5.87 3.33
N ASP A 14 -4.93 6.01 4.42
CA ASP A 14 -4.98 5.02 5.48
C ASP A 14 -6.12 4.01 5.23
N ARG A 15 -5.77 2.88 4.65
CA ARG A 15 -6.68 1.77 4.32
C ARG A 15 -6.62 0.63 5.34
N ARG A 16 -5.98 0.78 6.48
CA ARG A 16 -5.81 -0.30 7.48
C ARG A 16 -7.12 -0.89 7.99
N GLY A 17 -8.18 -0.10 8.04
CA GLY A 17 -9.53 -0.57 8.42
C GLY A 17 -10.35 -1.13 7.26
N MET A 18 -9.88 -0.98 6.02
CA MET A 18 -10.58 -1.49 4.86
C MET A 18 -10.16 -2.95 4.69
N GLY A 19 -11.04 -3.90 5.00
CA GLY A 19 -10.76 -5.33 4.83
C GLY A 19 -10.20 -5.60 3.42
N GLY A 20 -9.10 -6.34 3.35
CA GLY A 20 -8.36 -6.61 2.12
C GLY A 20 -9.21 -7.26 1.04
N GLY A 21 -9.61 -6.46 0.11
CA GLY A 21 -10.45 -6.77 -1.01
C GLY A 21 -11.48 -5.67 -1.16
N ALA A 22 -11.32 -4.81 -2.15
CA ALA A 22 -12.44 -4.12 -2.73
C ALA A 22 -13.35 -5.21 -3.30
N LYS A 23 -14.17 -5.81 -2.45
CA LYS A 23 -15.30 -6.61 -2.88
C LYS A 23 -16.21 -5.59 -3.54
N VAL A 24 -16.10 -5.48 -4.86
CA VAL A 24 -17.20 -4.98 -5.67
C VAL A 24 -18.44 -5.63 -5.09
N GLY A 25 -19.31 -4.83 -4.47
CA GLY A 25 -20.49 -5.33 -3.77
C GLY A 25 -21.42 -6.07 -4.71
N LEU A 26 -21.15 -7.35 -4.89
CA LEU A 26 -22.10 -8.33 -5.40
C LEU A 26 -23.13 -8.70 -4.32
N GLY A 27 -23.06 -8.09 -3.17
CA GLY A 27 -23.90 -8.35 -2.00
C GLY A 27 -25.21 -7.57 -1.96
N GLY A 28 -25.81 -7.23 -3.04
CA GLY A 28 -27.15 -6.64 -3.07
C GLY A 28 -27.81 -6.95 -4.42
N ILE A 29 -27.44 -6.20 -5.43
CA ILE A 29 -28.03 -6.33 -6.77
C ILE A 29 -27.44 -7.52 -7.53
N GLY A 30 -26.14 -7.84 -7.35
CA GLY A 30 -25.47 -8.95 -8.04
C GLY A 30 -25.98 -10.34 -7.59
N GLY A 31 -26.20 -10.54 -6.30
CA GLY A 31 -26.78 -11.80 -5.78
C GLY A 31 -28.20 -12.05 -6.27
N LEU A 32 -29.01 -11.00 -6.36
CA LEU A 32 -30.37 -11.06 -6.91
C LEU A 32 -30.38 -11.38 -8.41
N LEU A 33 -29.44 -10.81 -9.17
CA LEU A 33 -29.31 -11.10 -10.60
C LEU A 33 -28.88 -12.54 -10.87
N ILE A 34 -27.96 -13.09 -10.08
CA ILE A 34 -27.50 -14.47 -10.19
C ILE A 34 -28.63 -15.43 -9.77
N ALA A 35 -29.33 -15.16 -8.66
CA ALA A 35 -30.48 -15.95 -8.22
C ALA A 35 -31.63 -15.93 -9.28
N GLY A 36 -31.86 -14.76 -9.87
CA GLY A 36 -32.83 -14.61 -10.95
C GLY A 36 -32.42 -15.37 -12.22
N LEU A 37 -31.16 -15.39 -12.58
CA LEU A 37 -30.63 -16.14 -13.72
C LEU A 37 -30.74 -17.66 -13.50
N ILE A 38 -30.41 -18.14 -12.30
CA ILE A 38 -30.57 -19.55 -11.94
C ILE A 38 -32.05 -19.96 -12.00
N TYR A 39 -32.95 -19.11 -11.46
CA TYR A 39 -34.39 -19.36 -11.53
C TYR A 39 -34.90 -19.45 -12.97
N LEU A 40 -34.44 -18.58 -13.85
CA LEU A 40 -34.81 -18.61 -15.27
C LEU A 40 -34.29 -19.84 -16.01
N LEU A 41 -33.12 -20.36 -15.62
CA LEU A 41 -32.50 -21.51 -16.30
C LEU A 41 -32.94 -22.85 -15.75
N THR A 42 -33.24 -22.93 -14.44
CA THR A 42 -33.50 -24.20 -13.76
C THR A 42 -34.93 -24.34 -13.21
N GLY A 43 -35.68 -23.21 -13.15
CA GLY A 43 -37.02 -23.18 -12.54
C GLY A 43 -37.00 -23.30 -11.00
N GLN A 44 -35.80 -23.36 -10.37
CA GLN A 44 -35.66 -23.47 -8.92
C GLN A 44 -35.36 -22.14 -8.30
N ALA A 45 -36.15 -21.75 -7.30
CA ALA A 45 -35.85 -20.57 -6.49
C ALA A 45 -34.68 -20.89 -5.54
N VAL A 46 -33.52 -20.24 -5.76
CA VAL A 46 -32.38 -20.35 -4.87
C VAL A 46 -32.41 -19.13 -3.97
N ASP A 47 -32.35 -19.36 -2.66
CA ASP A 47 -32.24 -18.25 -1.69
C ASP A 47 -30.94 -17.50 -1.92
N PRO A 48 -30.99 -16.20 -2.24
CA PRO A 48 -29.78 -15.39 -2.48
C PRO A 48 -28.77 -15.44 -1.32
N SER A 49 -29.24 -15.72 -0.09
CA SER A 49 -28.39 -15.85 1.09
C SER A 49 -27.54 -17.14 1.08
N GLN A 50 -27.93 -18.15 0.34
CA GLN A 50 -27.19 -19.42 0.21
C GLN A 50 -26.12 -19.37 -0.89
N LEU A 51 -26.25 -18.44 -1.83
CA LEU A 51 -25.23 -18.16 -2.86
C LEU A 51 -24.07 -17.29 -2.32
N THR A 52 -24.33 -16.60 -1.25
CA THR A 52 -23.32 -15.96 -0.42
C THR A 52 -23.06 -16.92 0.74
N GLY A 53 -22.06 -17.81 0.64
CA GLY A 53 -21.54 -18.55 1.82
C GLY A 53 -21.26 -17.57 2.96
N PRO A 54 -21.00 -18.02 4.21
CA PRO A 54 -20.72 -17.11 5.30
C PRO A 54 -19.60 -16.17 4.85
N MET A 55 -20.01 -15.04 4.26
CA MET A 55 -19.11 -13.93 4.07
C MET A 55 -18.74 -13.54 5.49
N ASP A 56 -17.52 -13.89 5.88
CA ASP A 56 -16.84 -13.14 6.90
C ASP A 56 -17.01 -11.68 6.46
N SER A 57 -18.02 -11.05 7.06
CA SER A 57 -18.22 -9.62 6.93
C SER A 57 -17.01 -9.03 7.62
N GLY A 58 -15.93 -8.86 6.83
CA GLY A 58 -14.77 -8.09 7.22
C GLY A 58 -15.29 -6.71 7.58
N GLN A 59 -15.82 -6.60 8.80
CA GLN A 59 -16.19 -5.32 9.37
C GLN A 59 -14.96 -4.45 9.23
N ALA A 60 -15.13 -3.32 8.56
CA ALA A 60 -14.11 -2.30 8.51
C ALA A 60 -13.62 -2.08 9.95
N ARG A 61 -12.36 -2.43 10.22
CA ARG A 61 -11.79 -2.30 11.55
C ARG A 61 -11.62 -0.79 11.81
N THR A 62 -12.46 -0.25 12.66
CA THR A 62 -12.47 1.19 12.99
C THR A 62 -11.58 1.52 14.19
N GLU A 63 -11.18 0.49 14.96
CA GLU A 63 -10.34 0.68 16.13
C GLU A 63 -8.96 0.05 15.90
N PHE A 64 -7.92 0.85 16.15
CA PHE A 64 -6.52 0.45 16.10
C PHE A 64 -5.93 0.51 17.51
N THR A 65 -5.02 -0.41 17.81
CA THR A 65 -4.28 -0.38 19.08
C THR A 65 -3.42 0.89 19.17
N GLN A 66 -3.03 1.26 20.36
CA GLN A 66 -2.13 2.39 20.58
C GLN A 66 -0.81 2.20 19.80
N GLU A 67 -0.23 1.01 19.82
CA GLU A 67 0.98 0.67 19.07
C GLU A 67 0.81 0.89 17.54
N GLU A 68 -0.32 0.45 16.97
CA GLU A 68 -0.62 0.67 15.56
C GLU A 68 -0.80 2.15 15.21
N GLN A 69 -1.33 2.93 16.14
CA GLN A 69 -1.46 4.38 15.98
C GLN A 69 -0.10 5.08 16.05
N GLU A 70 0.75 4.69 16.99
CA GLU A 70 2.10 5.21 17.15
C GLU A 70 2.97 4.90 15.94
N LEU A 71 2.91 3.67 15.41
CA LEU A 71 3.61 3.29 14.18
C LEU A 71 3.11 4.08 12.97
N ALA A 72 1.80 4.31 12.85
CA ALA A 72 1.25 5.13 11.78
C ALA A 72 1.69 6.59 11.87
N SER A 73 1.65 7.18 13.08
CA SER A 73 2.16 8.53 13.33
C SER A 73 3.66 8.63 13.02
N PHE A 74 4.43 7.62 13.43
CA PHE A 74 5.85 7.54 13.10
C PHE A 74 6.08 7.53 11.59
N ALA A 75 5.39 6.66 10.85
CA ALA A 75 5.52 6.56 9.39
C ALA A 75 5.17 7.88 8.69
N LYS A 76 4.10 8.54 9.12
CA LYS A 76 3.69 9.87 8.62
C LYS A 76 4.76 10.95 8.86
N LYS A 77 5.41 10.93 10.02
CA LYS A 77 6.49 11.89 10.36
C LYS A 77 7.75 11.64 9.53
N ILE A 78 8.09 10.37 9.27
CA ILE A 78 9.22 10.04 8.40
C ILE A 78 8.94 10.48 6.96
N LEU A 79 7.75 10.18 6.43
CA LEU A 79 7.36 10.65 5.11
C LEU A 79 7.46 12.19 5.01
N ALA A 80 6.94 12.92 6.00
CA ALA A 80 7.05 14.38 6.07
C ALA A 80 8.51 14.85 6.03
N GLY A 81 9.39 14.17 6.75
CA GLY A 81 10.83 14.48 6.71
C GLY A 81 11.46 14.25 5.34
N THR A 82 11.06 13.20 4.63
CA THR A 82 11.53 12.97 3.25
C THR A 82 10.99 14.01 2.28
N GLU A 83 9.75 14.46 2.44
CA GLU A 83 9.18 15.56 1.66
C GLU A 83 9.98 16.84 1.78
N ASP A 84 10.32 17.23 3.01
CA ASP A 84 11.11 18.44 3.28
C ASP A 84 12.50 18.36 2.63
N ILE A 85 13.17 17.22 2.78
CA ILE A 85 14.51 17.00 2.23
C ILE A 85 14.50 17.01 0.71
N TRP A 86 13.60 16.25 0.07
CA TRP A 86 13.58 16.16 -1.38
C TRP A 86 13.08 17.42 -2.05
N THR A 87 12.13 18.14 -1.44
CA THR A 87 11.72 19.48 -1.94
C THR A 87 12.89 20.44 -1.96
N ALA A 88 13.67 20.50 -0.87
CA ALA A 88 14.85 21.34 -0.79
C ALA A 88 15.93 20.92 -1.80
N TYR A 89 16.17 19.61 -1.93
CA TYR A 89 17.16 19.05 -2.85
C TYR A 89 16.83 19.35 -4.32
N PHE A 90 15.58 19.10 -4.73
CA PHE A 90 15.14 19.39 -6.10
C PHE A 90 15.26 20.87 -6.44
N SER A 91 14.90 21.75 -5.51
CA SER A 91 15.07 23.21 -5.66
C SER A 91 16.55 23.60 -5.79
N GLN A 92 17.39 23.07 -4.90
CA GLN A 92 18.82 23.38 -4.87
C GLN A 92 19.56 22.99 -6.15
N TYR A 93 19.19 21.83 -6.73
CA TYR A 93 19.87 21.30 -7.91
C TYR A 93 19.13 21.53 -9.23
N GLY A 94 18.06 22.33 -9.22
CA GLY A 94 17.32 22.68 -10.44
C GLY A 94 16.64 21.48 -11.12
N LEU A 95 16.21 20.48 -10.34
CA LEU A 95 15.60 19.25 -10.84
C LEU A 95 14.09 19.38 -11.12
N GLY A 96 13.55 20.58 -11.05
CA GLY A 96 12.12 20.84 -11.18
C GLY A 96 11.39 20.80 -9.83
N ASN A 97 10.08 20.71 -9.87
CA ASN A 97 9.27 20.61 -8.65
C ASN A 97 9.23 19.17 -8.17
N TYR A 98 9.57 18.94 -6.90
CA TYR A 98 9.35 17.66 -6.26
C TYR A 98 7.86 17.45 -6.00
N VAL A 99 7.33 16.35 -6.48
CA VAL A 99 5.97 15.88 -6.18
C VAL A 99 6.10 14.71 -5.22
N SER A 100 5.55 14.84 -4.03
CA SER A 100 5.63 13.79 -3.01
C SER A 100 4.78 12.57 -3.41
N PRO A 101 5.23 11.36 -3.09
CA PRO A 101 4.41 10.16 -3.29
C PRO A 101 3.28 10.11 -2.26
N THR A 102 2.22 9.36 -2.55
CA THR A 102 1.23 8.99 -1.56
C THR A 102 1.68 7.73 -0.83
N MET A 103 1.65 7.73 0.50
CA MET A 103 1.87 6.53 1.30
C MET A 103 0.54 5.86 1.62
N VAL A 104 0.35 4.63 1.15
CA VAL A 104 -0.81 3.80 1.44
C VAL A 104 -0.50 2.89 2.61
N LEU A 105 -1.19 3.09 3.73
CA LEU A 105 -1.14 2.17 4.88
C LEU A 105 -2.25 1.14 4.72
N TYR A 106 -1.92 -0.15 4.80
CA TYR A 106 -2.91 -1.22 4.62
C TYR A 106 -2.69 -2.36 5.61
N THR A 107 -3.59 -3.34 5.63
CA THR A 107 -3.48 -4.56 6.43
C THR A 107 -3.80 -5.76 5.56
N GLY A 108 -2.91 -6.75 5.52
CA GLY A 108 -3.06 -8.01 4.81
C GLY A 108 -2.85 -7.88 3.31
N SER A 109 -3.75 -7.24 2.59
CA SER A 109 -3.64 -7.04 1.15
C SER A 109 -4.28 -5.72 0.70
N THR A 110 -3.79 -5.20 -0.44
CA THR A 110 -4.30 -3.95 -1.05
C THR A 110 -4.18 -4.00 -2.57
N GLN A 111 -4.98 -3.20 -3.26
CA GLN A 111 -4.84 -2.99 -4.69
C GLN A 111 -3.94 -1.79 -4.96
N SER A 112 -3.03 -1.95 -5.93
CA SER A 112 -2.15 -0.90 -6.45
C SER A 112 -2.24 -0.84 -7.97
N GLY A 113 -1.71 0.22 -8.55
CA GLY A 113 -1.54 0.32 -10.01
C GLY A 113 -0.62 -0.75 -10.61
N CYS A 114 0.19 -1.40 -9.78
CA CYS A 114 1.09 -2.48 -10.17
C CYS A 114 0.51 -3.90 -9.88
N GLY A 115 -0.74 -3.99 -9.45
CA GLY A 115 -1.41 -5.23 -9.08
C GLY A 115 -1.68 -5.34 -7.58
N THR A 116 -2.00 -6.55 -7.12
CA THR A 116 -2.33 -6.81 -5.71
C THR A 116 -1.06 -6.88 -4.87
N GLY A 117 -0.94 -5.97 -3.89
CA GLY A 117 0.08 -6.04 -2.86
C GLY A 117 -0.37 -6.91 -1.69
N GLN A 118 0.55 -7.69 -1.13
CA GLN A 118 0.32 -8.53 0.05
C GLN A 118 1.36 -8.23 1.13
N SER A 119 0.97 -8.30 2.40
CA SER A 119 1.88 -8.07 3.54
C SER A 119 3.15 -8.92 3.50
N SER A 120 3.05 -10.15 2.96
CA SER A 120 4.19 -11.07 2.79
C SER A 120 5.26 -10.59 1.82
N MET A 121 4.93 -9.63 0.94
CA MET A 121 5.86 -9.04 -0.02
C MET A 121 6.75 -7.96 0.62
N GLY A 122 6.39 -7.48 1.81
CA GLY A 122 6.99 -6.31 2.43
C GLY A 122 6.51 -4.99 1.84
N PRO A 123 7.06 -3.87 2.30
CA PRO A 123 6.84 -2.55 1.70
C PRO A 123 7.27 -2.51 0.23
N PHE A 124 6.60 -1.71 -0.57
CA PHE A 124 6.97 -1.54 -1.98
C PHE A 124 6.52 -0.19 -2.53
N TYR A 125 7.22 0.27 -3.56
CA TYR A 125 6.83 1.41 -4.38
C TYR A 125 6.23 0.93 -5.71
N CYS A 126 5.12 1.52 -6.13
CA CYS A 126 4.52 1.29 -7.43
C CYS A 126 4.69 2.53 -8.32
N SER A 127 5.40 2.38 -9.45
CA SER A 127 5.64 3.48 -10.37
C SER A 127 4.42 3.86 -11.22
N ALA A 128 3.43 2.96 -11.35
CA ALA A 128 2.24 3.20 -12.15
C ALA A 128 1.27 4.19 -11.49
N ASP A 129 1.16 4.17 -10.15
CA ASP A 129 0.32 5.09 -9.39
C ASP A 129 1.11 6.04 -8.48
N GLN A 130 2.45 5.91 -8.47
CA GLN A 130 3.38 6.73 -7.70
C GLN A 130 3.13 6.69 -6.18
N CYS A 131 2.68 5.53 -5.71
CA CYS A 131 2.41 5.30 -4.30
C CYS A 131 3.42 4.34 -3.69
N LEU A 132 3.73 4.56 -2.41
CA LEU A 132 4.42 3.57 -1.59
C LEU A 132 3.41 2.87 -0.69
N TYR A 133 3.56 1.56 -0.53
CA TYR A 133 2.61 0.70 0.16
C TYR A 133 3.27 0.05 1.35
N ILE A 134 2.66 0.21 2.53
CA ILE A 134 3.22 -0.31 3.79
C ILE A 134 2.13 -0.96 4.62
N ASP A 135 2.31 -2.25 4.91
CA ASP A 135 1.62 -2.90 6.03
C ASP A 135 2.48 -2.72 7.28
N LEU A 136 1.95 -2.04 8.30
CA LEU A 136 2.71 -1.75 9.52
C LEU A 136 3.11 -3.01 10.29
N SER A 137 2.44 -4.16 10.08
CA SER A 137 2.84 -5.44 10.65
C SER A 137 4.21 -5.93 10.17
N PHE A 138 4.68 -5.39 9.03
CA PHE A 138 6.04 -5.64 8.54
C PHE A 138 7.11 -5.23 9.56
N PHE A 139 6.94 -4.10 10.23
CA PHE A 139 7.90 -3.63 11.24
C PHE A 139 7.97 -4.58 12.44
N THR A 140 6.82 -5.06 12.90
CA THR A 140 6.76 -6.09 13.97
C THR A 140 7.42 -7.40 13.52
N SER A 141 7.22 -7.79 12.26
CA SER A 141 7.84 -8.99 11.69
C SER A 141 9.36 -8.82 11.53
N MET A 142 9.83 -7.66 11.10
CA MET A 142 11.25 -7.33 10.97
C MET A 142 11.96 -7.40 12.32
N LYS A 143 11.36 -6.86 13.39
CA LYS A 143 11.86 -6.99 14.76
C LYS A 143 11.98 -8.45 15.18
N ARG A 144 10.94 -9.25 14.94
CA ARG A 144 10.85 -10.63 15.40
C ARG A 144 11.79 -11.57 14.64
N GLN A 145 11.93 -11.41 13.33
CA GLN A 145 12.67 -12.34 12.46
C GLN A 145 14.13 -11.96 12.30
N LEU A 146 14.44 -10.67 12.24
CA LEU A 146 15.77 -10.17 11.93
C LEU A 146 16.46 -9.53 13.14
N GLY A 147 15.78 -9.40 14.27
CA GLY A 147 16.28 -8.61 15.40
C GLY A 147 16.48 -7.13 15.04
N ALA A 148 16.04 -6.70 13.87
CA ALA A 148 16.12 -5.32 13.42
C ALA A 148 14.95 -4.54 14.04
N ASP A 149 15.22 -3.97 15.21
CA ASP A 149 14.27 -3.14 15.95
C ASP A 149 14.78 -1.71 16.02
N GLY A 150 13.84 -0.82 16.04
CA GLY A 150 14.08 0.58 16.32
C GLY A 150 13.78 1.50 15.17
N ASP A 151 13.56 2.73 15.55
CA ASP A 151 13.12 3.83 14.72
C ASP A 151 13.96 4.03 13.46
N PHE A 152 15.29 3.81 13.56
CA PHE A 152 16.16 4.00 12.41
C PHE A 152 15.90 2.98 11.30
N ALA A 153 15.72 1.70 11.65
CA ALA A 153 15.44 0.65 10.68
C ALA A 153 14.10 0.88 9.97
N TYR A 154 13.08 1.28 10.71
CA TYR A 154 11.77 1.60 10.15
C TYR A 154 11.79 2.85 9.26
N ALA A 155 12.51 3.90 9.70
CA ALA A 155 12.71 5.09 8.90
C ALA A 155 13.48 4.80 7.60
N TYR A 156 14.48 3.92 7.65
CA TYR A 156 15.26 3.50 6.49
C TYR A 156 14.37 2.83 5.43
N VAL A 157 13.50 1.91 5.84
CA VAL A 157 12.57 1.24 4.91
C VAL A 157 11.68 2.25 4.20
N ILE A 158 11.06 3.18 4.95
CA ILE A 158 10.20 4.21 4.34
C ILE A 158 10.99 5.10 3.38
N ALA A 159 12.19 5.54 3.79
CA ALA A 159 13.05 6.36 2.95
C ALA A 159 13.55 5.62 1.70
N HIS A 160 13.73 4.29 1.77
CA HIS A 160 14.07 3.45 0.64
C HIS A 160 12.98 3.45 -0.43
N GLU A 161 11.71 3.27 -0.03
CA GLU A 161 10.58 3.33 -0.96
C GLU A 161 10.41 4.73 -1.58
N VAL A 162 10.62 5.79 -0.79
CA VAL A 162 10.69 7.17 -1.33
C VAL A 162 11.86 7.32 -2.31
N GLY A 163 12.98 6.64 -2.07
CA GLY A 163 14.11 6.59 -3.01
C GLY A 163 13.71 6.04 -4.38
N HIS A 164 12.90 5.00 -4.44
CA HIS A 164 12.34 4.48 -5.70
C HIS A 164 11.42 5.51 -6.39
N HIS A 165 10.64 6.25 -5.61
CA HIS A 165 9.84 7.34 -6.17
C HIS A 165 10.72 8.43 -6.81
N VAL A 166 11.79 8.85 -6.13
CA VAL A 166 12.75 9.82 -6.68
C VAL A 166 13.42 9.30 -7.95
N GLN A 167 13.85 8.03 -7.96
CA GLN A 167 14.39 7.38 -9.16
C GLN A 167 13.38 7.37 -10.32
N ASN A 168 12.09 7.22 -10.01
CA ASN A 168 11.02 7.30 -11.01
C ASN A 168 10.88 8.72 -11.56
N LEU A 169 10.84 9.74 -10.70
CA LEU A 169 10.76 11.15 -11.11
C LEU A 169 11.95 11.55 -11.99
N LEU A 170 13.15 11.05 -11.69
CA LEU A 170 14.37 11.32 -12.46
C LEU A 170 14.51 10.43 -13.72
N GLY A 171 13.54 9.54 -13.96
CA GLY A 171 13.55 8.61 -15.11
C GLY A 171 14.60 7.49 -15.02
N THR A 172 15.33 7.39 -13.91
CA THR A 172 16.37 6.37 -13.70
C THR A 172 15.77 4.97 -13.56
N LEU A 173 14.64 4.86 -12.85
CA LEU A 173 13.95 3.58 -12.63
C LEU A 173 13.47 2.96 -13.96
N GLY A 174 12.88 3.76 -14.84
CA GLY A 174 12.43 3.31 -16.17
C GLY A 174 13.59 2.86 -17.06
N LYS A 175 14.73 3.58 -17.03
CA LYS A 175 15.94 3.18 -17.77
C LYS A 175 16.50 1.86 -17.26
N ALA A 176 16.54 1.65 -15.95
CA ALA A 176 17.00 0.40 -15.35
C ALA A 176 16.12 -0.78 -15.76
N HIS A 177 14.79 -0.65 -15.70
CA HIS A 177 13.86 -1.69 -16.13
C HIS A 177 14.02 -2.03 -17.61
N GLN A 178 14.18 -1.04 -18.49
CA GLN A 178 14.42 -1.28 -19.92
C GLN A 178 15.73 -2.03 -20.16
N GLN A 179 16.76 -1.77 -19.38
CA GLN A 179 18.04 -2.43 -19.50
C GLN A 179 17.99 -3.87 -18.99
N MET A 180 17.34 -4.11 -17.87
CA MET A 180 17.09 -5.45 -17.34
C MET A 180 16.26 -6.31 -18.29
N ALA A 181 15.23 -5.76 -18.91
CA ALA A 181 14.42 -6.47 -19.91
C ALA A 181 15.24 -6.92 -21.13
N LYS A 182 16.22 -6.09 -21.58
CA LYS A 182 17.12 -6.45 -22.68
C LYS A 182 18.12 -7.54 -22.29
N MET A 183 18.62 -7.53 -21.05
CA MET A 183 19.51 -8.56 -20.54
C MET A 183 18.81 -9.92 -20.47
N ASN A 184 17.61 -9.97 -19.89
CA ASN A 184 16.82 -11.21 -19.81
C ASN A 184 16.45 -11.78 -21.19
N ALA A 185 16.30 -10.94 -22.21
CA ALA A 185 16.03 -11.38 -23.58
C ALA A 185 17.29 -11.88 -24.31
N ALA A 186 18.49 -11.51 -23.84
CA ALA A 186 19.75 -11.96 -24.42
C ALA A 186 20.22 -13.32 -23.85
N ASP A 187 19.73 -13.69 -22.66
CA ASP A 187 20.03 -14.95 -21.96
C ASP A 187 18.98 -16.05 -22.24
N ALA A 188 17.93 -15.77 -23.03
CA ALA A 188 16.86 -16.69 -23.42
C ALA A 188 17.07 -17.23 -24.84
#